data_e35e393ab47652c3374de9a1a6da916d
#
_entry.id   e35e393ab47652c3374de9a1a6da916d
#
_cell.length_a   1.000
_cell.length_b   1.000
_cell.length_c   1.000
_cell.angle_alpha   90.00
_cell.angle_beta   90.00
_cell.angle_gamma   90.00
#
_symmetry.space_group_name_H-M   'P 1'
#
loop_
_entity.id
_entity.type
_entity.pdbx_description
1 polymer ?
#
loop_
_entity_poly.entity_id
_entity_poly.type
_entity_poly.pdbx_seq_one_letter_code
_entity_poly.pdbx_strand_id
1 'polypeptide(L)' 'MSVSAKVSEESQKCDVKVRLAAQYEAATTSFSDAVTELRRKVGTSSKEEYDHLGRVANDARIKSEQARMALESHIAEHRC' A
#
# COMPACT_ATOMS: atom_id res chain seq x y z
N MET A 1 -25.18 4.38 -27.51
CA MET A 1 -25.21 3.19 -26.63
C MET A 1 -23.86 2.52 -26.54
N SER A 2 -23.25 2.13 -27.65
CA SER A 2 -21.92 1.49 -27.65
C SER A 2 -20.82 2.39 -27.08
N VAL A 3 -20.92 3.70 -27.27
CA VAL A 3 -19.96 4.67 -26.74
C VAL A 3 -20.02 4.71 -25.22
N SER A 4 -21.22 4.63 -24.65
CA SER A 4 -21.40 4.62 -23.20
C SER A 4 -20.77 3.38 -22.55
N ALA A 5 -20.94 2.21 -23.16
CA ALA A 5 -20.36 0.97 -22.67
C ALA A 5 -18.82 1.02 -22.69
N LYS A 6 -18.26 1.57 -23.76
CA LYS A 6 -16.80 1.70 -23.90
C LYS A 6 -16.22 2.66 -22.87
N VAL A 7 -16.86 3.79 -22.65
CA VAL A 7 -16.46 4.77 -21.65
C VAL A 7 -16.53 4.15 -20.25
N SER A 8 -17.56 3.34 -20.00
CA SER A 8 -17.73 2.65 -18.73
C SER A 8 -16.59 1.69 -18.45
N GLU A 9 -16.12 0.93 -19.44
CA GLU A 9 -15.00 0.02 -19.30
C GLU A 9 -13.70 0.77 -18.97
N GLU A 10 -13.43 1.87 -19.63
CA GLU A 10 -12.28 2.71 -19.39
C GLU A 10 -12.33 3.32 -17.98
N SER A 11 -13.51 3.78 -17.56
CA SER A 11 -13.74 4.28 -16.21
C SER A 11 -13.45 3.22 -15.17
N GLN A 12 -13.90 1.98 -15.39
CA GLN A 12 -13.66 0.89 -14.45
C GLN A 12 -12.16 0.58 -14.30
N LYS A 13 -11.41 0.60 -15.37
CA LYS A 13 -9.96 0.38 -15.34
C LYS A 13 -9.26 1.49 -14.55
N CYS A 14 -9.65 2.73 -14.78
CA CYS A 14 -9.09 3.86 -14.06
C CYS A 14 -9.51 3.87 -12.59
N ASP A 15 -10.73 3.39 -12.28
CA ASP A 15 -11.19 3.22 -10.90
C ASP A 15 -10.35 2.19 -10.15
N VAL A 16 -9.94 1.11 -10.81
CA VAL A 16 -9.05 0.12 -10.22
C VAL A 16 -7.70 0.76 -9.91
N LYS A 17 -7.16 1.56 -10.81
CA LYS A 17 -5.92 2.31 -10.58
C LYS A 17 -6.03 3.20 -9.34
N VAL A 18 -7.13 3.92 -9.21
CA VAL A 18 -7.36 4.80 -8.07
C VAL A 18 -7.38 4.01 -6.77
N ARG A 19 -8.05 2.85 -6.77
CA ARG A 19 -8.10 1.99 -5.58
C ARG A 19 -6.71 1.43 -5.24
N LEU A 20 -5.94 1.00 -6.24
CA LEU A 20 -4.59 0.50 -6.01
C LEU A 20 -3.67 1.59 -5.49
N ALA A 21 -3.80 2.81 -6.00
CA ALA A 21 -3.04 3.95 -5.50
C ALA A 21 -3.40 4.25 -4.04
N ALA A 22 -4.69 4.20 -3.70
CA ALA A 22 -5.14 4.41 -2.33
C ALA A 22 -4.63 3.31 -1.39
N GLN A 23 -4.61 2.06 -1.85
CA GLN A 23 -4.08 0.94 -1.08
C GLN A 23 -2.58 1.11 -0.83
N TYR A 24 -1.84 1.54 -1.84
CA TYR A 24 -0.41 1.79 -1.70
C TYR A 24 -0.16 2.93 -0.71
N GLU A 25 -0.90 4.01 -0.83
CA GLU A 25 -0.79 5.15 0.09
C GLU A 25 -1.08 4.74 1.52
N ALA A 26 -2.16 3.98 1.75
CA ALA A 26 -2.53 3.49 3.07
C ALA A 26 -1.45 2.55 3.63
N ALA A 27 -0.91 1.66 2.82
CA ALA A 27 0.14 0.73 3.24
C ALA A 27 1.43 1.47 3.57
N THR A 28 1.76 2.51 2.81
CA THR A 28 2.94 3.35 3.05
C THR A 28 2.79 4.12 4.36
N THR A 29 1.61 4.65 4.64
CA THR A 29 1.32 5.34 5.88
C THR A 29 1.44 4.38 7.08
N SER A 30 0.89 3.18 6.95
CA SER A 30 1.00 2.15 8.00
C SER A 30 2.46 1.78 8.27
N PHE A 31 3.26 1.64 7.23
CA PHE A 31 4.68 1.35 7.37
C PHE A 31 5.40 2.50 8.08
N SER A 32 5.15 3.73 7.67
CA SER A 32 5.75 4.92 8.27
C SER A 32 5.39 5.02 9.76
N ASP A 33 4.12 4.78 10.10
CA ASP A 33 3.65 4.80 11.49
C ASP A 33 4.32 3.71 12.33
N ALA A 34 4.47 2.51 11.75
CA ALA A 34 5.12 1.39 12.44
C ALA A 34 6.60 1.69 12.73
N VAL A 35 7.29 2.29 11.78
CA VAL A 35 8.70 2.70 11.96
C VAL A 35 8.80 3.80 13.03
N THR A 36 7.89 4.76 13.00
CA THR A 36 7.85 5.84 14.00
C THR A 36 7.66 5.25 15.40
N GLU A 37 6.73 4.32 15.55
CA GLU A 37 6.46 3.66 16.82
C GLU A 37 7.68 2.88 17.30
N LEU A 38 8.34 2.16 16.40
CA LEU A 38 9.56 1.41 16.72
C LEU A 38 10.64 2.34 17.27
N ARG A 39 10.85 3.49 16.62
CA ARG A 39 11.82 4.50 17.06
C ARG A 39 11.50 5.05 18.44
N ARG A 40 10.23 5.33 18.68
CA ARG A 40 9.79 5.87 19.96
C ARG A 40 10.02 4.89 21.11
N LYS A 41 9.95 3.60 20.83
CA LYS A 41 10.06 2.54 21.83
C LYS A 41 11.49 2.03 22.04
N VAL A 42 12.43 2.48 21.24
CA VAL A 42 13.83 2.11 21.41
C VAL A 42 14.31 2.56 22.79
N GLY A 43 14.86 1.62 23.55
CA GLY A 43 15.42 1.89 24.87
C GLY A 43 14.40 1.95 25.99
N THR A 44 13.10 1.96 25.72
CA THR A 44 12.04 2.02 26.75
C THR A 44 11.18 0.77 26.78
N SER A 45 11.21 -0.03 25.72
CA SER A 45 10.41 -1.26 25.63
C SER A 45 11.24 -2.47 26.01
N SER A 46 10.56 -3.56 26.37
CA SER A 46 11.22 -4.85 26.56
C SER A 46 11.72 -5.35 25.20
N LYS A 47 12.64 -6.32 25.23
CA LYS A 47 13.16 -6.95 24.02
C LYS A 47 12.01 -7.59 23.22
N GLU A 48 11.07 -8.24 23.91
CA GLU A 48 9.95 -8.91 23.29
C GLU A 48 9.03 -7.91 22.58
N GLU A 49 8.74 -6.79 23.22
CA GLU A 49 7.94 -5.72 22.66
C GLU A 49 8.63 -5.10 21.45
N TYR A 50 9.92 -4.82 21.56
CA TYR A 50 10.72 -4.27 20.46
C TYR A 50 10.74 -5.22 19.26
N ASP A 51 10.94 -6.53 19.49
CA ASP A 51 10.94 -7.53 18.44
C ASP A 51 9.57 -7.61 17.75
N HIS A 52 8.48 -7.51 18.53
CA HIS A 52 7.13 -7.48 17.99
C HIS A 52 6.91 -6.27 17.07
N LEU A 53 7.33 -5.09 17.52
CA LEU A 53 7.23 -3.86 16.73
C LEU A 53 8.06 -3.94 15.45
N GLY A 54 9.21 -4.59 15.52
CA GLY A 54 10.07 -4.84 14.36
C GLY A 54 9.37 -5.73 13.34
N ARG A 55 8.67 -6.77 13.79
CA ARG A 55 7.90 -7.65 12.89
C ARG A 55 6.73 -6.90 12.25
N VAL A 56 6.03 -6.09 13.03
CA VAL A 56 4.91 -5.27 12.50
C VAL A 56 5.41 -4.32 11.41
N ALA A 57 6.53 -3.65 11.66
CA ALA A 57 7.13 -2.74 10.67
C ALA A 57 7.56 -3.48 9.41
N ASN A 58 8.16 -4.67 9.55
CA ASN A 58 8.57 -5.46 8.40
C ASN A 58 7.38 -5.95 7.57
N ASP A 59 6.32 -6.40 8.23
CA ASP A 59 5.09 -6.83 7.54
C ASP A 59 4.45 -5.67 6.79
N ALA A 60 4.41 -4.49 7.41
CA ALA A 60 3.88 -3.29 6.77
C ALA A 60 4.71 -2.90 5.55
N ARG A 61 6.04 -3.03 5.62
CA ARG A 61 6.93 -2.78 4.49
C ARG A 61 6.62 -3.73 3.32
N ILE A 62 6.47 -5.00 3.61
CA ILE A 62 6.16 -6.00 2.58
C ILE A 62 4.82 -5.67 1.91
N LYS A 63 3.80 -5.32 2.69
CA LYS A 63 2.48 -4.94 2.15
C LYS A 63 2.59 -3.70 1.26
N SER A 64 3.39 -2.73 1.67
CA SER A 64 3.62 -1.52 0.89
C SER A 64 4.28 -1.84 -0.46
N GLU A 65 5.27 -2.71 -0.45
CA GLU A 65 5.94 -3.14 -1.68
C GLU A 65 4.99 -3.91 -2.61
N GLN A 66 4.17 -4.79 -2.05
CA GLN A 66 3.18 -5.55 -2.83
C GLN A 66 2.15 -4.61 -3.45
N ALA A 67 1.67 -3.62 -2.69
CA ALA A 67 0.72 -2.64 -3.20
C ALA A 67 1.33 -1.79 -4.32
N ARG A 68 2.60 -1.40 -4.18
CA ARG A 68 3.32 -0.66 -5.22
C ARG A 68 3.44 -1.49 -6.49
N MET A 69 3.83 -2.76 -6.37
CA MET A 69 3.99 -3.64 -7.53
C MET A 69 2.65 -3.87 -8.23
N ALA A 70 1.57 -4.02 -7.48
CA ALA A 70 0.24 -4.17 -8.05
C ALA A 70 -0.18 -2.94 -8.84
N LEU A 71 0.10 -1.75 -8.30
CA LEU A 71 -0.19 -0.49 -8.97
C LEU A 71 0.64 -0.33 -10.25
N GLU A 72 1.95 -0.58 -10.17
CA GLU A 72 2.84 -0.47 -11.31
C GLU A 72 2.45 -1.44 -12.43
N SER A 73 2.11 -2.67 -12.06
CA SER A 73 1.66 -3.68 -13.01
C SER A 73 0.38 -3.26 -13.72
N HIS A 74 -0.57 -2.71 -12.97
CA HIS A 74 -1.84 -2.22 -13.54
C HIS A 74 -1.58 -1.08 -14.53
N ILE A 75 -0.74 -0.12 -14.16
CA ILE A 75 -0.41 1.01 -15.02
C ILE A 75 0.26 0.51 -16.32
N ALA A 76 1.18 -0.45 -16.21
CA ALA A 76 1.88 -0.99 -17.36
C ALA A 76 0.91 -1.73 -18.31
N GLU A 77 -0.06 -2.48 -17.76
CA GLU A 77 -1.02 -3.25 -18.55
C GLU A 77 -2.10 -2.39 -19.18
N HIS A 78 -2.61 -1.40 -18.46
CA HIS A 78 -3.80 -0.66 -18.85
C HIS A 78 -3.56 0.80 -19.22
N ARG A 79 -2.38 1.30 -18.93
CA ARG A 79 -1.94 2.68 -19.27
C ARG A 79 -2.93 3.77 -18.78
N CYS A 80 -3.50 3.54 -17.63
CA CYS A 80 -4.38 4.55 -17.01
C CYS A 80 -3.60 5.56 -16.18
#